data_f6d53f1041650d2be4b554e30f66c4ed
#
_entry.id   f6d53f1041650d2be4b554e30f66c4ed
#
_cell.length_a   1.000
_cell.length_b   1.000
_cell.length_c   1.000
_cell.angle_alpha   90.00
_cell.angle_beta   90.00
_cell.angle_gamma   90.00
#
_symmetry.space_group_name_H-M   'P 1'
#
loop_
_entity.id
_entity.type
_entity.pdbx_description
1 polymer ?
#
loop_
_entity_poly.entity_id
_entity_poly.type
_entity_poly.pdbx_seq_one_letter_code
_entity_poly.pdbx_strand_id
1 'polypeptide(L)'
;MSRGIVSAGAYSPENRVTAEAFEDAWGRFDAPGVETKAVPDADEDALTMGVEAGYRAISVAGRAASEIQRISFATTTPPLAEEDLTARIGSYLDVPTAADRRTYTGSTRAGIDALLDALDVERDTLVIVSDCPEGEPDDSREHGAGAGAAAFLVGDDAPATIVDRASHTDVRPGTRFRGRGDADVSGIDSGTYDRASFTEPVSAAVDALGADADEFDAIALQAPNGKLPYRTALDSGAIAAVETVSSLGDTAAASVPLSLVTAFEAGQDRTLAVGWGSGAGATAFVVEGAAPVESSLDGDSELDYPAYLRRRGDIVGEKPDGGAAHVPVPTWRRAAAQRHRHESGQCSACGAVVFPPEGACPECLELVDFEPVTPESTGIVDAATTIGQGGAPPEFAEQQARQGAFGVAIVRFPAGGGEVSLPIQVIGGASVGQAVRAVPRRIYVEEDVPRYGLKALPQ
;
A
#
# COMPACT_ATOMS: atom_id res chain seq x y z
N MET A 1 22.56 -15.58 -15.89
CA MET A 1 21.14 -15.21 -15.71
C MET A 1 21.15 -13.81 -15.11
N SER A 2 20.43 -12.87 -15.69
CA SER A 2 20.40 -11.49 -15.19
C SER A 2 19.39 -11.39 -14.06
N ARG A 3 19.83 -10.90 -12.91
CA ARG A 3 18.98 -10.58 -11.78
C ARG A 3 18.28 -9.25 -12.04
N GLY A 4 16.98 -9.17 -11.76
CA GLY A 4 16.17 -7.98 -12.02
C GLY A 4 14.76 -8.09 -11.45
N ILE A 5 13.83 -7.33 -12.02
CA ILE A 5 12.42 -7.30 -11.62
C ILE A 5 11.67 -8.34 -12.43
N VAL A 6 11.15 -9.37 -11.76
CA VAL A 6 10.41 -10.50 -12.32
C VAL A 6 8.96 -10.12 -12.60
N SER A 7 8.35 -9.37 -11.67
CA SER A 7 6.97 -8.89 -11.75
C SER A 7 6.77 -7.66 -10.90
N ALA A 8 5.69 -6.94 -11.15
CA ALA A 8 5.30 -5.77 -10.37
C ALA A 8 3.80 -5.78 -10.04
N GLY A 9 3.45 -5.17 -8.92
CA GLY A 9 2.07 -4.95 -8.51
C GLY A 9 1.89 -3.53 -8.00
N ALA A 10 0.70 -2.94 -8.18
CA ALA A 10 0.40 -1.62 -7.62
C ALA A 10 -1.03 -1.55 -7.09
N TYR A 11 -1.21 -0.67 -6.12
CA TYR A 11 -2.50 -0.39 -5.51
C TYR A 11 -2.59 1.07 -5.09
N SER A 12 -3.75 1.69 -5.31
CA SER A 12 -4.15 2.93 -4.65
C SER A 12 -5.54 2.78 -4.02
N PRO A 13 -5.84 3.51 -2.94
CA PRO A 13 -7.20 3.55 -2.38
C PRO A 13 -8.26 3.95 -3.41
N GLU A 14 -9.50 3.51 -3.19
CA GLU A 14 -10.64 3.85 -4.05
C GLU A 14 -11.07 5.32 -3.93
N ASN A 15 -10.87 5.92 -2.73
CA ASN A 15 -11.32 7.28 -2.48
C ASN A 15 -10.46 8.30 -3.23
N ARG A 16 -11.13 9.31 -3.79
CA ARG A 16 -10.50 10.46 -4.45
C ARG A 16 -11.06 11.77 -3.87
N VAL A 17 -10.18 12.76 -3.74
CA VAL A 17 -10.55 14.15 -3.46
C VAL A 17 -10.01 15.01 -4.59
N THR A 18 -10.87 15.81 -5.18
CA THR A 18 -10.53 16.67 -6.31
C THR A 18 -9.97 18.02 -5.86
N ALA A 19 -9.22 18.68 -6.72
CA ALA A 19 -8.81 20.07 -6.51
C ALA A 19 -10.02 20.99 -6.26
N GLU A 20 -11.15 20.75 -6.94
CA GLU A 20 -12.39 21.51 -6.78
C GLU A 20 -12.96 21.39 -5.35
N ALA A 21 -12.89 20.20 -4.74
CA ALA A 21 -13.37 20.01 -3.37
C ALA A 21 -12.58 20.86 -2.34
N PHE A 22 -11.27 21.07 -2.59
CA PHE A 22 -10.46 22.00 -1.80
C PHE A 22 -10.79 23.46 -2.10
N GLU A 23 -10.98 23.84 -3.38
CA GLU A 23 -11.37 25.19 -3.79
C GLU A 23 -12.73 25.58 -3.19
N ASP A 24 -13.68 24.65 -3.15
CA ASP A 24 -15.01 24.87 -2.52
C ASP A 24 -14.89 25.09 -1.00
N ALA A 25 -13.98 24.38 -0.34
CA ALA A 25 -13.80 24.47 1.11
C ALA A 25 -12.97 25.70 1.55
N TRP A 26 -11.87 25.98 0.84
CA TRP A 26 -10.86 26.96 1.23
C TRP A 26 -10.78 28.18 0.30
N GLY A 27 -11.46 28.16 -0.85
CA GLY A 27 -11.36 29.20 -1.88
C GLY A 27 -10.04 29.15 -2.67
N ARG A 28 -9.23 28.11 -2.51
CA ARG A 28 -7.96 27.89 -3.19
C ARG A 28 -7.55 26.43 -3.17
N PHE A 29 -6.65 26.06 -4.12
CA PHE A 29 -5.95 24.80 -4.12
C PHE A 29 -4.44 25.05 -4.35
N ASP A 30 -3.61 24.68 -3.38
CA ASP A 30 -2.17 25.01 -3.35
C ASP A 30 -1.26 23.84 -3.74
N ALA A 31 -1.80 22.82 -4.43
CA ALA A 31 -1.03 21.69 -4.98
C ALA A 31 -1.04 21.68 -6.52
N PRO A 32 -0.29 22.58 -7.14
CA PRO A 32 -0.33 22.72 -8.59
C PRO A 32 0.16 21.49 -9.33
N GLY A 33 -0.60 21.05 -10.35
CA GLY A 33 -0.34 19.84 -11.13
C GLY A 33 -0.89 18.56 -10.49
N VAL A 34 -1.62 18.65 -9.38
CA VAL A 34 -2.48 17.60 -8.84
C VAL A 34 -3.92 17.93 -9.24
N GLU A 35 -4.61 17.01 -9.88
CA GLU A 35 -6.02 17.12 -10.27
C GLU A 35 -6.91 16.43 -9.23
N THR A 36 -6.47 15.25 -8.82
CA THR A 36 -7.08 14.46 -7.76
C THR A 36 -6.00 13.87 -6.85
N LYS A 37 -6.36 13.52 -5.64
CA LYS A 37 -5.49 12.78 -4.73
C LYS A 37 -6.17 11.50 -4.26
N ALA A 38 -5.42 10.41 -4.16
CA ALA A 38 -5.86 9.18 -3.56
C ALA A 38 -5.82 9.29 -2.02
N VAL A 39 -6.89 8.85 -1.36
CA VAL A 39 -7.07 8.97 0.09
C VAL A 39 -7.36 7.61 0.69
N PRO A 40 -6.58 7.13 1.67
CA PRO A 40 -6.87 5.90 2.37
C PRO A 40 -8.26 5.94 3.02
N ASP A 41 -8.98 4.83 2.99
CA ASP A 41 -10.16 4.72 3.83
C ASP A 41 -9.74 4.65 5.31
N ALA A 42 -10.68 4.85 6.23
CA ALA A 42 -10.39 4.88 7.66
C ALA A 42 -9.76 3.59 8.21
N ASP A 43 -9.81 2.50 7.47
CA ASP A 43 -9.23 1.19 7.80
C ASP A 43 -8.07 0.77 6.89
N GLU A 44 -7.61 1.68 6.03
CA GLU A 44 -6.39 1.51 5.24
C GLU A 44 -5.22 2.28 5.85
N ASP A 45 -4.01 1.78 5.60
CA ASP A 45 -2.74 2.40 5.94
C ASP A 45 -1.61 1.82 5.06
N ALA A 46 -0.38 2.27 5.26
CA ALA A 46 0.76 1.82 4.46
C ALA A 46 0.97 0.29 4.51
N LEU A 47 0.59 -0.39 5.62
CA LEU A 47 0.69 -1.84 5.69
C LEU A 47 -0.34 -2.51 4.79
N THR A 48 -1.62 -2.12 4.90
CA THR A 48 -2.71 -2.77 4.15
C THR A 48 -2.59 -2.54 2.65
N MET A 49 -2.26 -1.31 2.22
CA MET A 49 -1.98 -0.99 0.82
C MET A 49 -0.77 -1.76 0.30
N GLY A 50 0.31 -1.85 1.11
CA GLY A 50 1.49 -2.62 0.75
C GLY A 50 1.22 -4.11 0.55
N VAL A 51 0.35 -4.71 1.37
CA VAL A 51 -0.10 -6.09 1.20
C VAL A 51 -0.90 -6.27 -0.09
N GLU A 52 -1.79 -5.32 -0.43
CA GLU A 52 -2.54 -5.33 -1.70
C GLU A 52 -1.62 -5.31 -2.92
N ALA A 53 -0.60 -4.44 -2.93
CA ALA A 53 0.41 -4.41 -3.99
C ALA A 53 1.23 -5.71 -4.03
N GLY A 54 1.60 -6.24 -2.85
CA GLY A 54 2.35 -7.50 -2.73
C GLY A 54 1.60 -8.70 -3.29
N TYR A 55 0.29 -8.83 -3.03
CA TYR A 55 -0.55 -9.88 -3.62
C TYR A 55 -0.52 -9.84 -5.15
N ARG A 56 -0.64 -8.64 -5.74
CA ARG A 56 -0.63 -8.46 -7.19
C ARG A 56 0.71 -8.85 -7.80
N ALA A 57 1.82 -8.42 -7.19
CA ALA A 57 3.15 -8.78 -7.68
C ALA A 57 3.40 -10.30 -7.66
N ILE A 58 2.95 -11.00 -6.59
CA ILE A 58 3.07 -12.45 -6.47
C ILE A 58 2.14 -13.15 -7.48
N SER A 59 0.89 -12.69 -7.61
CA SER A 59 -0.12 -13.26 -8.52
C SER A 59 0.39 -13.27 -9.96
N VAL A 60 0.84 -12.12 -10.47
CA VAL A 60 1.28 -11.99 -11.87
C VAL A 60 2.62 -12.69 -12.13
N ALA A 61 3.46 -12.89 -11.12
CA ALA A 61 4.71 -13.64 -11.25
C ALA A 61 4.49 -15.14 -11.55
N GLY A 62 3.33 -15.68 -11.18
CA GLY A 62 3.07 -17.12 -11.24
C GLY A 62 4.00 -17.94 -10.33
N ARG A 63 4.60 -17.32 -9.30
CA ARG A 63 5.46 -17.97 -8.30
C ARG A 63 4.72 -18.15 -6.99
N ALA A 64 5.07 -19.20 -6.24
CA ALA A 64 4.49 -19.42 -4.91
C ALA A 64 5.12 -18.46 -3.89
N ALA A 65 4.31 -17.92 -2.98
CA ALA A 65 4.81 -17.09 -1.88
C ALA A 65 5.85 -17.82 -1.01
N SER A 66 5.79 -19.16 -0.95
CA SER A 66 6.76 -20.00 -0.25
C SER A 66 8.17 -19.97 -0.84
N GLU A 67 8.36 -19.47 -2.06
CA GLU A 67 9.66 -19.31 -2.71
C GLU A 67 10.34 -18.00 -2.32
N ILE A 68 9.60 -17.04 -1.75
CA ILE A 68 10.14 -15.75 -1.33
C ILE A 68 11.07 -15.94 -0.14
N GLN A 69 12.31 -15.52 -0.32
CA GLN A 69 13.38 -15.67 0.67
C GLN A 69 13.63 -14.41 1.48
N ARG A 70 13.11 -13.25 1.02
CA ARG A 70 13.24 -11.97 1.70
C ARG A 70 12.03 -11.07 1.43
N ILE A 71 11.58 -10.34 2.47
CA ILE A 71 10.66 -9.20 2.35
C ILE A 71 11.43 -7.93 2.69
N SER A 72 11.37 -6.93 1.82
CA SER A 72 11.83 -5.57 2.04
C SER A 72 10.61 -4.64 2.03
N PHE A 73 10.33 -3.96 3.15
CA PHE A 73 9.23 -3.02 3.26
C PHE A 73 9.76 -1.59 3.42
N ALA A 74 9.35 -0.70 2.54
CA ALA A 74 9.75 0.70 2.54
C ALA A 74 8.54 1.61 2.74
N THR A 75 8.62 2.51 3.72
CA THR A 75 7.57 3.48 4.01
C THR A 75 8.13 4.66 4.79
N THR A 76 7.61 5.86 4.55
CA THR A 76 7.82 7.02 5.42
C THR A 76 6.65 7.22 6.38
N THR A 77 5.54 6.50 6.21
CA THR A 77 4.31 6.61 7.00
C THR A 77 3.90 5.28 7.64
N PRO A 78 4.77 4.65 8.44
CA PRO A 78 4.42 3.40 9.10
C PRO A 78 3.27 3.65 10.10
N PRO A 79 2.28 2.74 10.21
CA PRO A 79 1.17 2.87 11.16
C PRO A 79 1.61 2.83 12.63
N LEU A 80 2.81 2.37 12.91
CA LEU A 80 3.49 2.39 14.19
C LEU A 80 4.92 2.92 14.01
N ALA A 81 5.33 3.85 14.84
CA ALA A 81 6.67 4.44 14.76
C ALA A 81 7.80 3.42 15.05
N GLU A 82 7.50 2.36 15.80
CA GLU A 82 8.44 1.30 16.18
C GLU A 82 7.71 -0.05 16.22
N GLU A 83 7.78 -0.81 15.14
CA GLU A 83 7.42 -2.24 15.04
C GLU A 83 7.96 -2.78 13.71
N ASP A 84 8.44 -4.03 13.66
CA ASP A 84 8.76 -4.71 12.41
C ASP A 84 7.47 -5.20 11.71
N LEU A 85 6.94 -4.37 10.85
CA LEU A 85 5.70 -4.63 10.11
C LEU A 85 5.84 -5.74 9.06
N THR A 86 7.08 -6.09 8.66
CA THR A 86 7.32 -7.16 7.67
C THR A 86 6.83 -8.53 8.15
N ALA A 87 6.78 -8.74 9.47
CA ALA A 87 6.21 -9.97 10.04
C ALA A 87 4.70 -10.09 9.77
N ARG A 88 3.95 -8.99 9.89
CA ARG A 88 2.52 -8.93 9.58
C ARG A 88 2.27 -9.09 8.08
N ILE A 89 3.04 -8.39 7.25
CA ILE A 89 3.00 -8.51 5.79
C ILE A 89 3.25 -9.97 5.37
N GLY A 90 4.30 -10.61 5.89
CA GLY A 90 4.60 -12.00 5.59
C GLY A 90 3.51 -12.97 6.02
N SER A 91 2.80 -12.67 7.12
CA SER A 91 1.67 -13.48 7.57
C SER A 91 0.45 -13.38 6.63
N TYR A 92 0.21 -12.20 6.05
CA TYR A 92 -0.83 -12.03 5.02
C TYR A 92 -0.50 -12.78 3.74
N LEU A 93 0.74 -12.60 3.26
CA LEU A 93 1.19 -13.11 1.96
C LEU A 93 1.62 -14.58 2.00
N ASP A 94 1.54 -15.24 3.16
CA ASP A 94 2.01 -16.61 3.37
C ASP A 94 3.50 -16.82 3.05
N VAL A 95 4.32 -15.80 3.27
CA VAL A 95 5.77 -15.87 3.10
C VAL A 95 6.37 -16.61 4.30
N PRO A 96 7.30 -17.56 4.07
CA PRO A 96 7.91 -18.37 5.13
C PRO A 96 8.47 -17.52 6.29
N THR A 97 8.30 -17.99 7.51
CA THR A 97 8.83 -17.33 8.72
C THR A 97 10.35 -17.24 8.73
N ALA A 98 11.02 -18.13 8.01
CA ALA A 98 12.47 -18.14 7.83
C ALA A 98 12.99 -17.13 6.80
N ALA A 99 12.11 -16.49 6.02
CA ALA A 99 12.51 -15.46 5.07
C ALA A 99 13.12 -14.27 5.80
N ASP A 100 14.16 -13.68 5.21
CA ASP A 100 14.84 -12.49 5.74
C ASP A 100 13.88 -11.27 5.75
N ARG A 101 14.11 -10.34 6.66
CA ARG A 101 13.24 -9.17 6.85
C ARG A 101 14.05 -7.89 6.85
N ARG A 102 13.58 -6.86 6.11
CA ARG A 102 14.21 -5.54 6.07
C ARG A 102 13.16 -4.45 6.03
N THR A 103 13.39 -3.38 6.77
CA THR A 103 12.57 -2.17 6.76
C THR A 103 13.42 -0.98 6.35
N TYR A 104 12.87 -0.14 5.46
CA TYR A 104 13.47 1.09 4.96
C TYR A 104 12.54 2.26 5.28
N THR A 105 13.07 3.32 5.83
CA THR A 105 12.27 4.48 6.26
C THR A 105 13.13 5.75 6.34
N GLY A 106 12.53 6.87 6.73
CA GLY A 106 13.23 8.12 7.02
C GLY A 106 13.59 8.98 5.81
N SER A 107 13.26 8.57 4.60
CA SER A 107 13.47 9.36 3.38
C SER A 107 12.48 8.96 2.30
N THR A 108 12.07 9.91 1.45
CA THR A 108 11.26 9.62 0.26
C THR A 108 11.97 8.73 -0.76
N ARG A 109 13.28 8.53 -0.63
CA ARG A 109 14.08 7.60 -1.43
C ARG A 109 14.05 6.15 -0.91
N ALA A 110 13.45 5.89 0.25
CA ALA A 110 13.45 4.57 0.89
C ALA A 110 12.97 3.43 -0.03
N GLY A 111 11.99 3.70 -0.92
CA GLY A 111 11.49 2.70 -1.88
C GLY A 111 12.53 2.29 -2.91
N ILE A 112 13.27 3.24 -3.44
CA ILE A 112 14.38 2.98 -4.37
C ILE A 112 15.54 2.27 -3.67
N ASP A 113 15.91 2.73 -2.48
CA ASP A 113 16.99 2.11 -1.71
C ASP A 113 16.66 0.62 -1.42
N ALA A 114 15.39 0.31 -1.10
CA ALA A 114 14.92 -1.06 -0.91
C ALA A 114 15.01 -1.91 -2.20
N LEU A 115 14.64 -1.33 -3.35
CA LEU A 115 14.68 -2.03 -4.64
C LEU A 115 16.13 -2.31 -5.06
N LEU A 116 17.01 -1.32 -4.98
CA LEU A 116 18.43 -1.48 -5.35
C LEU A 116 19.15 -2.46 -4.43
N ASP A 117 18.90 -2.42 -3.11
CA ASP A 117 19.47 -3.38 -2.15
C ASP A 117 18.96 -4.82 -2.41
N ALA A 118 17.76 -5.00 -2.91
CA ALA A 118 17.23 -6.32 -3.28
C ALA A 118 17.95 -6.93 -4.49
N LEU A 119 18.48 -6.11 -5.39
CA LEU A 119 19.27 -6.56 -6.54
C LEU A 119 20.70 -6.98 -6.16
N ASP A 120 21.23 -6.41 -5.07
CA ASP A 120 22.58 -6.68 -4.61
C ASP A 120 22.70 -8.00 -3.78
N VAL A 121 21.60 -8.72 -3.58
CA VAL A 121 21.57 -9.98 -2.83
C VAL A 121 21.05 -11.13 -3.68
N GLU A 122 21.64 -12.31 -3.56
CA GLU A 122 21.24 -13.54 -4.26
C GLU A 122 20.06 -14.23 -3.51
N ARG A 123 18.90 -13.53 -3.43
CA ARG A 123 17.69 -14.03 -2.78
C ARG A 123 16.46 -13.53 -3.53
N ASP A 124 15.49 -14.39 -3.77
CA ASP A 124 14.20 -13.97 -4.27
C ASP A 124 13.52 -13.07 -3.23
N THR A 125 13.41 -11.79 -3.60
CA THR A 125 13.01 -10.72 -2.68
C THR A 125 11.71 -10.08 -3.14
N LEU A 126 10.73 -10.02 -2.25
CA LEU A 126 9.55 -9.19 -2.44
C LEU A 126 9.84 -7.80 -1.81
N VAL A 127 9.96 -6.80 -2.67
CA VAL A 127 10.09 -5.39 -2.27
C VAL A 127 8.72 -4.77 -2.29
N ILE A 128 8.29 -4.20 -1.18
CA ILE A 128 7.00 -3.50 -1.04
C ILE A 128 7.29 -2.07 -0.62
N VAL A 129 6.71 -1.12 -1.33
CA VAL A 129 6.81 0.31 -1.04
C VAL A 129 5.41 0.87 -0.91
N SER A 130 5.10 1.53 0.20
CA SER A 130 3.75 2.03 0.45
C SER A 130 3.78 3.26 1.33
N ASP A 131 3.11 4.32 0.91
CA ASP A 131 3.02 5.57 1.68
C ASP A 131 1.64 6.22 1.56
N CYS A 132 1.27 6.93 2.61
CA CYS A 132 0.09 7.80 2.71
C CYS A 132 0.43 9.02 3.58
N PRO A 133 1.26 9.96 3.10
CA PRO A 133 1.60 11.14 3.84
C PRO A 133 0.38 12.02 4.11
N GLU A 134 0.43 12.74 5.21
CA GLU A 134 -0.58 13.71 5.63
C GLU A 134 0.08 15.07 5.85
N GLY A 135 -0.70 16.14 5.81
CA GLY A 135 -0.31 17.49 6.17
C GLY A 135 -1.38 18.12 7.05
N GLU A 136 -1.04 19.20 7.75
CA GLU A 136 -2.03 19.98 8.52
C GLU A 136 -3.14 20.48 7.58
N PRO A 137 -4.41 20.51 8.02
CA PRO A 137 -5.51 21.03 7.21
C PRO A 137 -5.20 22.43 6.64
N ASP A 138 -5.49 22.65 5.34
CA ASP A 138 -5.22 23.87 4.60
C ASP A 138 -3.71 24.16 4.33
N ASP A 139 -2.81 23.23 4.62
CA ASP A 139 -1.40 23.31 4.18
C ASP A 139 -1.26 22.80 2.74
N SER A 140 -0.36 23.38 1.95
CA SER A 140 -0.07 22.93 0.57
C SER A 140 0.37 21.47 0.49
N ARG A 141 0.93 20.92 1.57
CA ARG A 141 1.32 19.51 1.68
C ARG A 141 0.12 18.61 1.89
N GLU A 142 -0.90 19.05 2.64
CA GLU A 142 -2.18 18.36 2.73
C GLU A 142 -2.87 18.31 1.35
N HIS A 143 -2.93 19.46 0.67
CA HIS A 143 -3.54 19.53 -0.66
C HIS A 143 -2.87 18.56 -1.64
N GLY A 144 -1.54 18.46 -1.59
CA GLY A 144 -0.76 17.61 -2.50
C GLY A 144 -0.56 16.17 -2.08
N ALA A 145 -0.70 15.84 -0.79
CA ALA A 145 -0.42 14.50 -0.27
C ALA A 145 -1.40 13.46 -0.83
N GLY A 146 -0.89 12.30 -1.22
CA GLY A 146 -1.67 11.20 -1.76
C GLY A 146 -1.28 9.85 -1.16
N ALA A 147 -1.87 8.78 -1.64
CA ALA A 147 -1.63 7.45 -1.12
C ALA A 147 -1.48 6.40 -2.22
N GLY A 148 -0.59 5.44 -2.01
CA GLY A 148 -0.41 4.34 -2.92
C GLY A 148 0.71 3.41 -2.52
N ALA A 149 0.73 2.25 -3.16
CA ALA A 149 1.72 1.20 -2.93
C ALA A 149 2.15 0.55 -4.25
N ALA A 150 3.42 0.20 -4.33
CA ALA A 150 3.97 -0.64 -5.38
C ALA A 150 4.74 -1.81 -4.75
N ALA A 151 4.78 -2.94 -5.44
CA ALA A 151 5.58 -4.08 -5.05
C ALA A 151 6.29 -4.68 -6.26
N PHE A 152 7.50 -5.18 -6.03
CA PHE A 152 8.33 -5.83 -7.05
C PHE A 152 8.83 -7.17 -6.54
N LEU A 153 8.66 -8.22 -7.32
CA LEU A 153 9.38 -9.46 -7.10
C LEU A 153 10.72 -9.38 -7.84
N VAL A 154 11.80 -9.43 -7.08
CA VAL A 154 13.19 -9.38 -7.58
C VAL A 154 13.77 -10.77 -7.54
N GLY A 155 14.32 -11.23 -8.65
CA GLY A 155 14.88 -12.58 -8.79
C GLY A 155 15.70 -12.76 -10.05
N ASP A 156 16.08 -13.99 -10.33
CA ASP A 156 16.81 -14.37 -11.53
C ASP A 156 15.87 -14.55 -12.73
N ASP A 157 16.43 -14.51 -13.96
CA ASP A 157 15.70 -14.60 -15.24
C ASP A 157 14.63 -13.54 -15.42
N ALA A 158 14.89 -12.34 -14.92
CA ALA A 158 13.96 -11.22 -14.90
C ALA A 158 13.83 -10.56 -16.30
N PRO A 159 12.59 -10.22 -16.72
CA PRO A 159 12.34 -9.51 -17.96
C PRO A 159 12.71 -8.02 -17.91
N ALA A 160 12.83 -7.42 -16.74
CA ALA A 160 13.29 -6.05 -16.56
C ALA A 160 14.56 -6.02 -15.67
N THR A 161 15.63 -5.40 -16.17
CA THR A 161 16.94 -5.37 -15.50
C THR A 161 17.45 -3.96 -15.28
N ILE A 162 18.11 -3.71 -14.16
CA ILE A 162 18.78 -2.44 -13.90
C ILE A 162 20.20 -2.53 -14.46
N VAL A 163 20.49 -1.70 -15.47
CA VAL A 163 21.74 -1.76 -16.25
C VAL A 163 22.77 -0.72 -15.81
N ASP A 164 22.34 0.36 -15.18
CA ASP A 164 23.21 1.38 -14.63
C ASP A 164 22.57 2.08 -13.44
N ARG A 165 23.38 2.62 -12.50
CA ARG A 165 22.93 3.37 -11.34
C ARG A 165 23.98 4.37 -10.85
N ALA A 166 23.52 5.52 -10.41
CA ALA A 166 24.35 6.56 -9.80
C ALA A 166 23.61 7.26 -8.67
N SER A 167 24.36 7.80 -7.70
CA SER A 167 23.80 8.56 -6.59
C SER A 167 24.60 9.83 -6.37
N HIS A 168 23.87 10.90 -6.02
CA HIS A 168 24.46 12.15 -5.55
C HIS A 168 23.91 12.47 -4.15
N THR A 169 24.80 12.63 -3.18
CA THR A 169 24.42 12.96 -1.80
C THR A 169 24.87 14.38 -1.48
N ASP A 170 23.91 15.20 -1.05
CA ASP A 170 24.13 16.57 -0.64
C ASP A 170 23.20 16.93 0.54
N VAL A 171 23.67 17.80 1.44
CA VAL A 171 22.92 18.16 2.65
C VAL A 171 21.91 19.28 2.32
N ARG A 172 20.62 18.94 2.31
CA ARG A 172 19.51 19.85 1.99
C ARG A 172 18.43 19.85 3.09
N PRO A 173 18.74 20.35 4.30
CA PRO A 173 17.81 20.26 5.44
C PRO A 173 16.54 21.09 5.21
N GLY A 174 15.44 20.62 5.79
CA GLY A 174 14.19 21.39 5.88
C GLY A 174 13.30 21.38 4.64
N THR A 175 13.67 20.70 3.56
CA THR A 175 12.84 20.64 2.33
C THR A 175 11.56 19.83 2.51
N ARG A 176 11.66 18.72 3.22
CA ARG A 176 10.55 17.83 3.62
C ARG A 176 10.99 17.06 4.86
N PHE A 177 10.23 17.10 5.92
CA PHE A 177 10.52 16.36 7.14
C PHE A 177 9.24 16.15 7.96
N ARG A 178 9.31 15.26 8.93
CA ARG A 178 8.35 15.17 10.04
C ARG A 178 9.12 15.24 11.34
N GLY A 179 8.65 16.04 12.27
CA GLY A 179 9.16 16.06 13.63
C GLY A 179 8.93 14.69 14.31
N ARG A 180 9.67 14.42 15.37
CA ARG A 180 9.49 13.18 16.11
C ARG A 180 8.14 13.18 16.81
N GLY A 181 7.26 12.24 16.46
CA GLY A 181 5.91 12.12 17.01
C GLY A 181 4.84 12.86 16.19
N ASP A 182 5.23 13.61 15.17
CA ASP A 182 4.29 14.28 14.29
C ASP A 182 3.80 13.33 13.18
N ALA A 183 2.52 13.40 12.86
CA ALA A 183 1.94 12.70 11.70
C ALA A 183 2.14 13.51 10.42
N ASP A 184 2.03 14.84 10.52
CA ASP A 184 2.03 15.75 9.38
C ASP A 184 3.42 16.03 8.82
N VAL A 185 3.49 16.06 7.50
CA VAL A 185 4.70 16.46 6.77
C VAL A 185 4.85 17.97 6.84
N SER A 186 6.06 18.42 7.15
CA SER A 186 6.46 19.84 7.23
C SER A 186 7.59 20.15 6.26
N GLY A 187 7.85 21.43 6.02
CA GLY A 187 8.98 21.94 5.26
C GLY A 187 9.19 23.42 5.51
N ILE A 188 10.38 23.93 5.16
CA ILE A 188 10.69 25.34 5.19
C ILE A 188 10.22 25.94 3.85
N ASP A 189 9.23 26.84 3.87
CA ASP A 189 8.71 27.48 2.67
C ASP A 189 9.69 28.53 2.14
N SER A 190 10.59 28.09 1.30
CA SER A 190 11.57 28.92 0.62
C SER A 190 11.69 28.54 -0.84
N GLY A 191 10.79 29.05 -1.67
CA GLY A 191 10.57 28.60 -3.05
C GLY A 191 11.81 28.49 -3.95
N THR A 192 12.88 29.29 -3.73
CA THR A 192 14.14 29.14 -4.47
C THR A 192 14.96 27.98 -3.91
N TYR A 193 15.02 27.84 -2.59
CA TYR A 193 15.74 26.77 -1.93
C TYR A 193 15.10 25.42 -2.20
N ASP A 194 13.77 25.31 -2.10
CA ASP A 194 13.03 24.07 -2.34
C ASP A 194 13.24 23.56 -3.76
N ARG A 195 13.15 24.47 -4.75
CA ARG A 195 13.42 24.12 -6.14
C ARG A 195 14.86 23.66 -6.35
N ALA A 196 15.86 24.40 -5.84
CA ALA A 196 17.26 24.05 -5.98
C ALA A 196 17.57 22.72 -5.26
N SER A 197 16.96 22.48 -4.10
CA SER A 197 17.12 21.26 -3.32
C SER A 197 16.55 20.01 -3.99
N PHE A 198 15.67 20.17 -4.96
CA PHE A 198 15.17 19.11 -5.82
C PHE A 198 15.99 19.01 -7.12
N THR A 199 16.07 20.11 -7.88
CA THR A 199 16.61 20.06 -9.25
C THR A 199 18.12 19.79 -9.31
N GLU A 200 18.91 20.35 -8.39
CA GLU A 200 20.36 20.18 -8.40
C GLU A 200 20.80 18.75 -8.10
N PRO A 201 20.32 18.07 -7.03
CA PRO A 201 20.66 16.68 -6.79
C PRO A 201 20.14 15.71 -7.88
N VAL A 202 18.95 15.96 -8.42
CA VAL A 202 18.39 15.17 -9.53
C VAL A 202 19.31 15.27 -10.75
N SER A 203 19.66 16.49 -11.19
CA SER A 203 20.59 16.67 -12.31
C SER A 203 21.93 16.01 -12.04
N ALA A 204 22.51 16.20 -10.86
CA ALA A 204 23.81 15.61 -10.53
C ALA A 204 23.81 14.08 -10.52
N ALA A 205 22.72 13.43 -10.07
CA ALA A 205 22.59 11.99 -10.11
C ALA A 205 22.42 11.46 -11.57
N VAL A 206 21.67 12.16 -12.41
CA VAL A 206 21.49 11.81 -13.82
C VAL A 206 22.78 12.03 -14.61
N ASP A 207 23.46 13.16 -14.41
CA ASP A 207 24.75 13.45 -15.06
C ASP A 207 25.81 12.39 -14.72
N ALA A 208 25.77 11.82 -13.51
CA ALA A 208 26.69 10.77 -13.09
C ALA A 208 26.46 9.42 -13.77
N LEU A 209 25.26 9.18 -14.34
CA LEU A 209 25.02 8.00 -15.21
C LEU A 209 25.73 8.14 -16.55
N GLY A 210 25.95 9.38 -17.04
CA GLY A 210 26.57 9.64 -18.34
C GLY A 210 25.69 9.26 -19.53
N ALA A 211 24.38 9.04 -19.32
CA ALA A 211 23.40 8.76 -20.35
C ALA A 211 22.77 10.05 -20.87
N ASP A 212 22.48 10.10 -22.17
CA ASP A 212 21.78 11.22 -22.79
C ASP A 212 20.28 11.17 -22.45
N ALA A 213 19.69 12.32 -22.11
CA ALA A 213 18.28 12.41 -21.70
C ALA A 213 17.28 11.95 -22.79
N ASP A 214 17.67 12.01 -24.05
CA ASP A 214 16.85 11.62 -25.21
C ASP A 214 16.83 10.10 -25.46
N GLU A 215 17.52 9.31 -24.64
CA GLU A 215 17.60 7.84 -24.79
C GLU A 215 16.50 7.09 -24.04
N PHE A 216 15.62 7.79 -23.30
CA PHE A 216 14.62 7.15 -22.45
C PHE A 216 13.21 7.28 -23.03
N ASP A 217 12.48 6.15 -23.08
CA ASP A 217 11.06 6.13 -23.47
C ASP A 217 10.17 6.72 -22.38
N ALA A 218 10.58 6.59 -21.10
CA ALA A 218 9.88 7.09 -19.94
C ALA A 218 10.85 7.52 -18.84
N ILE A 219 10.40 8.46 -18.00
CA ILE A 219 11.15 8.95 -16.83
C ILE A 219 10.29 8.88 -15.58
N ALA A 220 10.52 7.88 -14.75
CA ALA A 220 9.91 7.72 -13.43
C ALA A 220 10.63 8.62 -12.43
N LEU A 221 10.14 9.85 -12.24
CA LEU A 221 10.76 10.88 -11.41
C LEU A 221 9.97 11.11 -10.13
N GLN A 222 10.65 11.21 -9.00
CA GLN A 222 10.06 11.63 -7.73
C GLN A 222 9.28 12.94 -7.90
N ALA A 223 8.04 12.95 -7.45
CA ALA A 223 7.14 14.10 -7.61
C ALA A 223 6.59 14.58 -6.25
N PRO A 224 7.34 15.41 -5.49
CA PRO A 224 6.84 16.03 -4.26
C PRO A 224 5.67 16.99 -4.47
N ASN A 225 5.47 17.42 -5.69
CA ASN A 225 4.29 18.12 -6.22
C ASN A 225 4.32 18.03 -7.76
N GLY A 226 3.20 18.36 -8.41
CA GLY A 226 3.06 18.23 -9.87
C GLY A 226 3.88 19.21 -10.73
N LYS A 227 4.66 20.14 -10.14
CA LYS A 227 5.48 21.10 -10.90
C LYS A 227 6.98 20.84 -10.84
N LEU A 228 7.48 20.33 -9.74
CA LEU A 228 8.93 20.16 -9.54
C LEU A 228 9.58 19.23 -10.57
N PRO A 229 8.98 18.09 -10.97
CA PRO A 229 9.53 17.24 -12.03
C PRO A 229 9.82 18.00 -13.33
N TYR A 230 8.91 18.88 -13.73
CA TYR A 230 8.99 19.70 -14.95
C TYR A 230 9.91 20.95 -14.83
N ARG A 231 10.59 21.10 -13.69
CA ARG A 231 11.65 22.13 -13.49
C ARG A 231 13.05 21.58 -13.66
N THR A 232 13.20 20.27 -13.87
CA THR A 232 14.46 19.64 -14.25
C THR A 232 14.75 19.87 -15.73
N ALA A 233 15.96 19.49 -16.16
CA ALA A 233 16.34 19.53 -17.59
C ALA A 233 15.93 18.24 -18.34
N LEU A 234 15.19 17.34 -17.68
CA LEU A 234 14.74 16.07 -18.25
C LEU A 234 13.57 16.27 -19.22
N ASP A 235 13.34 15.30 -20.10
CA ASP A 235 12.26 15.34 -21.08
C ASP A 235 10.89 15.34 -20.40
N SER A 236 10.14 16.43 -20.64
CA SER A 236 8.80 16.61 -20.04
C SER A 236 7.77 15.62 -20.57
N GLY A 237 7.90 15.16 -21.81
CA GLY A 237 7.00 14.19 -22.43
C GLY A 237 7.23 12.81 -21.83
N ALA A 238 8.48 12.40 -21.66
CA ALA A 238 8.84 11.14 -21.02
C ALA A 238 8.44 11.09 -19.54
N ILE A 239 8.48 12.22 -18.80
CA ILE A 239 7.94 12.32 -17.44
C ILE A 239 6.41 12.16 -17.46
N ALA A 240 5.72 12.94 -18.30
CA ALA A 240 4.25 12.94 -18.37
C ALA A 240 3.67 11.58 -18.80
N ALA A 241 4.44 10.76 -19.51
CA ALA A 241 4.00 9.45 -19.97
C ALA A 241 3.72 8.46 -18.82
N VAL A 242 4.32 8.66 -17.64
CA VAL A 242 4.28 7.68 -16.55
C VAL A 242 4.10 8.29 -15.16
N GLU A 243 3.98 9.60 -15.06
CA GLU A 243 3.78 10.25 -13.77
C GLU A 243 2.42 9.89 -13.16
N THR A 244 2.37 9.80 -11.85
CA THR A 244 1.16 9.44 -11.10
C THR A 244 0.67 10.55 -10.17
N VAL A 245 1.44 11.65 -10.08
CA VAL A 245 1.16 12.73 -9.11
C VAL A 245 -0.10 13.53 -9.47
N SER A 246 -0.48 13.61 -10.74
CA SER A 246 -1.70 14.32 -11.15
C SER A 246 -2.97 13.63 -10.65
N SER A 247 -2.97 12.31 -10.60
CA SER A 247 -4.14 11.49 -10.25
C SER A 247 -4.12 10.93 -8.82
N LEU A 248 -2.93 10.73 -8.24
CA LEU A 248 -2.77 10.14 -6.91
C LEU A 248 -2.28 11.14 -5.86
N GLY A 249 -1.65 12.23 -6.25
CA GLY A 249 -0.93 13.14 -5.36
C GLY A 249 0.50 12.67 -5.04
N ASP A 250 1.17 13.33 -4.10
CA ASP A 250 2.50 12.96 -3.62
C ASP A 250 2.43 11.71 -2.74
N THR A 251 2.85 10.59 -3.29
CA THR A 251 2.92 9.29 -2.62
C THR A 251 4.29 9.00 -1.98
N ALA A 252 5.07 10.03 -1.69
CA ALA A 252 6.36 9.97 -0.98
C ALA A 252 7.30 8.85 -1.50
N ALA A 253 7.64 7.86 -0.69
CA ALA A 253 8.55 6.78 -1.09
C ALA A 253 7.98 5.89 -2.22
N ALA A 254 6.67 5.84 -2.40
CA ALA A 254 6.02 5.08 -3.45
C ALA A 254 5.96 5.82 -4.81
N SER A 255 6.29 7.11 -4.88
CA SER A 255 6.16 7.92 -6.10
C SER A 255 6.90 7.33 -7.31
N VAL A 256 8.20 7.11 -7.22
CA VAL A 256 8.99 6.51 -8.31
C VAL A 256 8.61 5.05 -8.56
N PRO A 257 8.43 4.20 -7.54
CA PRO A 257 7.93 2.84 -7.72
C PRO A 257 6.60 2.76 -8.50
N LEU A 258 5.64 3.62 -8.20
CA LEU A 258 4.35 3.67 -8.92
C LEU A 258 4.53 4.10 -10.38
N SER A 259 5.31 5.16 -10.63
CA SER A 259 5.64 5.59 -12.00
C SER A 259 6.39 4.50 -12.79
N LEU A 260 7.25 3.71 -12.13
CA LEU A 260 7.93 2.58 -12.76
C LEU A 260 6.95 1.44 -13.11
N VAL A 261 5.97 1.16 -12.25
CA VAL A 261 4.88 0.21 -12.57
C VAL A 261 4.08 0.70 -13.78
N THR A 262 3.75 1.99 -13.84
CA THR A 262 3.05 2.60 -15.00
C THR A 262 3.89 2.48 -16.28
N ALA A 263 5.21 2.65 -16.20
CA ALA A 263 6.11 2.44 -17.33
C ALA A 263 6.09 0.99 -17.83
N PHE A 264 6.11 0.02 -16.95
CA PHE A 264 6.01 -1.40 -17.32
C PHE A 264 4.65 -1.73 -17.96
N GLU A 265 3.57 -1.19 -17.41
CA GLU A 265 2.21 -1.37 -17.94
C GLU A 265 2.04 -0.78 -19.34
N ALA A 266 2.70 0.36 -19.61
CA ALA A 266 2.78 0.98 -20.91
C ALA A 266 3.75 0.27 -21.88
N GLY A 267 4.50 -0.74 -21.42
CA GLY A 267 5.45 -1.50 -22.24
C GLY A 267 6.68 -0.68 -22.65
N GLN A 268 7.13 0.25 -21.80
CA GLN A 268 8.33 1.05 -22.06
C GLN A 268 9.60 0.19 -21.96
N ASP A 269 10.43 0.21 -23.01
CA ASP A 269 11.61 -0.65 -23.07
C ASP A 269 12.81 -0.09 -22.30
N ARG A 270 12.93 1.25 -22.20
CA ARG A 270 14.04 1.90 -21.51
C ARG A 270 13.53 3.05 -20.62
N THR A 271 13.57 2.84 -19.32
CA THR A 271 13.05 3.78 -18.33
C THR A 271 14.17 4.32 -17.43
N LEU A 272 14.27 5.65 -17.34
CA LEU A 272 15.07 6.31 -16.30
C LEU A 272 14.24 6.44 -15.03
N ALA A 273 14.72 5.94 -13.90
CA ALA A 273 14.11 6.12 -12.59
C ALA A 273 14.98 7.02 -11.72
N VAL A 274 14.39 8.09 -11.15
CA VAL A 274 15.12 9.05 -10.32
C VAL A 274 14.36 9.34 -9.03
N GLY A 275 14.90 8.87 -7.92
CA GLY A 275 14.39 9.16 -6.59
C GLY A 275 15.12 10.31 -5.93
N TRP A 276 14.35 11.32 -5.51
CA TRP A 276 14.84 12.36 -4.64
C TRP A 276 14.61 11.98 -3.18
N GLY A 277 15.69 12.05 -2.39
CA GLY A 277 15.64 11.81 -0.96
C GLY A 277 15.49 13.11 -0.17
N SER A 278 14.41 13.22 0.59
CA SER A 278 14.18 14.37 1.47
C SER A 278 15.41 14.62 2.37
N GLY A 279 16.01 15.81 2.23
CA GLY A 279 17.18 16.25 3.00
C GLY A 279 18.55 15.71 2.56
N ALA A 280 18.67 14.81 1.56
CA ALA A 280 19.89 14.05 1.35
C ALA A 280 20.38 13.87 -0.10
N GLY A 281 19.68 14.32 -1.13
CA GLY A 281 20.15 14.15 -2.50
C GLY A 281 19.26 13.27 -3.38
N ALA A 282 19.82 12.62 -4.42
CA ALA A 282 19.07 11.81 -5.36
C ALA A 282 19.84 10.53 -5.78
N THR A 283 19.09 9.53 -6.21
CA THR A 283 19.59 8.30 -6.86
C THR A 283 18.90 8.11 -8.20
N ALA A 284 19.65 7.89 -9.25
CA ALA A 284 19.18 7.59 -10.58
C ALA A 284 19.62 6.19 -11.02
N PHE A 285 18.77 5.50 -11.77
CA PHE A 285 19.10 4.20 -12.37
C PHE A 285 18.31 3.98 -13.65
N VAL A 286 18.85 3.14 -14.52
CA VAL A 286 18.27 2.80 -15.83
C VAL A 286 17.72 1.39 -15.78
N VAL A 287 16.46 1.24 -16.19
CA VAL A 287 15.80 -0.07 -16.33
C VAL A 287 15.65 -0.38 -17.83
N GLU A 288 16.08 -1.56 -18.25
CA GLU A 288 15.83 -2.11 -19.58
C GLU A 288 14.84 -3.27 -19.50
N GLY A 289 13.86 -3.26 -20.42
CA GLY A 289 12.75 -4.19 -20.47
C GLY A 289 11.60 -3.80 -19.53
N ALA A 290 10.49 -4.52 -19.63
CA ALA A 290 9.28 -4.32 -18.81
C ALA A 290 8.89 -5.63 -18.14
N ALA A 291 8.59 -5.56 -16.85
CA ALA A 291 8.08 -6.69 -16.08
C ALA A 291 6.55 -6.81 -16.23
N PRO A 292 5.98 -8.03 -16.17
CA PRO A 292 4.54 -8.18 -16.10
C PRO A 292 3.96 -7.49 -14.87
N VAL A 293 2.79 -6.85 -15.05
CA VAL A 293 2.14 -6.00 -14.04
C VAL A 293 0.72 -6.46 -13.77
N GLU A 294 0.32 -6.37 -12.49
CA GLU A 294 -1.09 -6.32 -12.07
C GLU A 294 -1.28 -5.08 -11.20
N SER A 295 -2.09 -4.11 -11.65
CA SER A 295 -2.30 -2.84 -10.97
C SER A 295 -3.77 -2.57 -10.65
N SER A 296 -4.02 -1.69 -9.66
CA SER A 296 -5.32 -1.12 -9.34
C SER A 296 -5.07 0.30 -8.83
N LEU A 297 -4.88 1.22 -9.76
CA LEU A 297 -4.56 2.62 -9.48
C LEU A 297 -5.74 3.56 -9.70
N ASP A 298 -6.78 3.10 -10.38
CA ASP A 298 -8.02 3.83 -10.57
C ASP A 298 -8.82 3.84 -9.26
N GLY A 299 -9.60 4.91 -9.05
CA GLY A 299 -10.54 5.03 -7.95
C GLY A 299 -11.65 6.00 -8.34
N ASP A 300 -12.89 5.64 -8.05
CA ASP A 300 -14.10 6.37 -8.47
C ASP A 300 -14.95 6.87 -7.29
N SER A 301 -14.52 6.61 -6.05
CA SER A 301 -15.22 7.03 -4.84
C SER A 301 -14.83 8.47 -4.47
N GLU A 302 -15.51 9.44 -5.03
CA GLU A 302 -15.24 10.86 -4.76
C GLU A 302 -15.74 11.28 -3.37
N LEU A 303 -14.88 11.99 -2.63
CA LEU A 303 -15.17 12.57 -1.33
C LEU A 303 -15.21 14.09 -1.42
N ASP A 304 -16.22 14.70 -0.78
CA ASP A 304 -16.15 16.12 -0.44
C ASP A 304 -15.13 16.37 0.68
N TYR A 305 -14.70 17.63 0.87
CA TYR A 305 -13.70 17.98 1.85
C TYR A 305 -14.09 17.59 3.31
N PRO A 306 -15.33 17.77 3.78
CA PRO A 306 -15.75 17.26 5.08
C PRO A 306 -15.70 15.73 5.22
N ALA A 307 -16.05 14.97 4.18
CA ALA A 307 -15.94 13.52 4.19
C ALA A 307 -14.47 13.08 4.23
N TYR A 308 -13.58 13.76 3.49
CA TYR A 308 -12.15 13.55 3.54
C TYR A 308 -11.57 13.76 4.94
N LEU A 309 -11.86 14.88 5.61
CA LEU A 309 -11.42 15.13 7.00
C LEU A 309 -11.95 14.07 7.97
N ARG A 310 -13.16 13.57 7.72
CA ARG A 310 -13.74 12.49 8.52
C ARG A 310 -12.99 11.17 8.30
N ARG A 311 -12.63 10.84 7.06
CA ARG A 311 -11.83 9.64 6.75
C ARG A 311 -10.46 9.69 7.42
N ARG A 312 -9.81 10.83 7.44
CA ARG A 312 -8.55 11.04 8.16
C ARG A 312 -8.70 10.93 9.69
N GLY A 313 -9.87 11.30 10.22
CA GLY A 313 -10.12 11.36 11.66
C GLY A 313 -9.96 12.74 12.28
N ASP A 314 -9.76 13.80 11.48
CA ASP A 314 -9.62 15.18 11.95
C ASP A 314 -10.95 15.73 12.52
N ILE A 315 -12.08 15.26 12.00
CA ILE A 315 -13.43 15.58 12.49
C ILE A 315 -14.19 14.31 12.82
N VAL A 316 -14.02 13.80 14.03
CA VAL A 316 -14.77 12.66 14.57
C VAL A 316 -15.37 13.01 15.93
N GLY A 317 -16.51 12.40 16.26
CA GLY A 317 -17.10 12.53 17.59
C GLY A 317 -16.27 11.84 18.67
N GLU A 318 -16.57 12.16 19.94
CA GLU A 318 -15.95 11.47 21.07
C GLU A 318 -16.18 9.96 20.98
N LYS A 319 -15.14 9.19 21.30
CA LYS A 319 -15.25 7.75 21.43
C LYS A 319 -16.19 7.41 22.58
N PRO A 320 -17.23 6.57 22.36
CA PRO A 320 -18.14 6.23 23.44
C PRO A 320 -17.42 5.50 24.55
N ASP A 321 -17.69 5.88 25.80
CA ASP A 321 -17.25 5.16 26.98
C ASP A 321 -17.92 3.78 27.02
N GLY A 322 -17.15 2.73 27.24
CA GLY A 322 -17.70 1.39 27.44
C GLY A 322 -16.74 0.25 27.12
N GLY A 323 -17.05 -0.91 27.67
CA GLY A 323 -16.23 -2.10 27.54
C GLY A 323 -16.29 -2.71 26.13
N ALA A 324 -15.20 -2.69 25.42
CA ALA A 324 -14.99 -3.49 24.24
C ALA A 324 -14.83 -4.99 24.60
N ALA A 325 -15.13 -5.86 23.67
CA ALA A 325 -14.76 -7.26 23.80
C ALA A 325 -13.23 -7.37 23.70
N HIS A 326 -12.58 -7.43 24.85
CA HIS A 326 -11.14 -7.55 24.92
C HIS A 326 -10.69 -8.92 24.39
N VAL A 327 -9.94 -8.92 23.29
CA VAL A 327 -9.29 -10.12 22.77
C VAL A 327 -7.81 -10.08 23.18
N PRO A 328 -7.38 -10.94 24.14
CA PRO A 328 -6.00 -10.96 24.57
C PRO A 328 -5.02 -11.16 23.41
N VAL A 329 -3.91 -10.42 23.40
CA VAL A 329 -2.87 -10.52 22.34
C VAL A 329 -2.42 -11.95 22.07
N PRO A 330 -2.22 -12.85 23.06
CA PRO A 330 -1.88 -14.25 22.79
C PRO A 330 -2.95 -15.00 21.99
N THR A 331 -4.23 -14.70 22.23
CA THR A 331 -5.34 -15.29 21.45
C THR A 331 -5.38 -14.74 20.03
N TRP A 332 -5.19 -13.41 19.87
CA TRP A 332 -5.05 -12.80 18.55
C TRP A 332 -3.92 -13.45 17.75
N ARG A 333 -2.73 -13.61 18.38
CA ARG A 333 -1.56 -14.22 17.76
C ARG A 333 -1.81 -15.66 17.30
N ARG A 334 -2.47 -16.49 18.12
CA ARG A 334 -2.79 -17.89 17.75
C ARG A 334 -3.68 -17.97 16.52
N ALA A 335 -4.58 -17.01 16.35
CA ALA A 335 -5.51 -16.95 15.24
C ALA A 335 -4.98 -16.05 14.08
N ALA A 336 -3.70 -15.72 14.03
CA ALA A 336 -3.18 -14.80 13.01
C ALA A 336 -3.41 -15.29 11.58
N ALA A 337 -3.15 -16.56 11.28
CA ALA A 337 -3.40 -17.14 9.96
C ALA A 337 -4.89 -17.12 9.57
N GLN A 338 -5.77 -17.43 10.53
CA GLN A 338 -7.23 -17.35 10.34
C GLN A 338 -7.68 -15.90 10.05
N ARG A 339 -7.06 -14.90 10.68
CA ARG A 339 -7.41 -13.49 10.51
C ARG A 339 -6.84 -12.86 9.26
N HIS A 340 -5.60 -13.22 8.92
CA HIS A 340 -4.86 -12.62 7.80
C HIS A 340 -5.13 -13.31 6.47
N ARG A 341 -5.52 -14.61 6.47
CA ARG A 341 -5.72 -15.40 5.25
C ARG A 341 -7.02 -16.21 5.27
N HIS A 342 -7.87 -16.07 6.29
CA HIS A 342 -9.02 -16.95 6.53
C HIS A 342 -8.62 -18.44 6.57
N GLU A 343 -7.39 -18.75 7.02
CA GLU A 343 -6.91 -20.14 7.08
C GLU A 343 -7.92 -21.01 7.80
N SER A 344 -8.48 -21.92 7.05
CA SER A 344 -9.48 -22.91 7.44
C SER A 344 -8.82 -24.25 7.62
N GLY A 345 -9.56 -25.28 8.01
CA GLY A 345 -9.02 -26.61 8.15
C GLY A 345 -9.80 -27.67 7.41
N GLN A 346 -9.11 -28.52 6.68
CA GLN A 346 -9.73 -29.71 6.08
C GLN A 346 -9.68 -30.86 7.08
N CYS A 347 -10.85 -31.44 7.37
CA CYS A 347 -10.96 -32.59 8.26
C CYS A 347 -10.30 -33.85 7.66
N SER A 348 -9.33 -34.44 8.36
CA SER A 348 -8.62 -35.63 7.90
C SER A 348 -9.50 -36.89 7.84
N ALA A 349 -10.65 -36.92 8.56
CA ALA A 349 -11.56 -38.05 8.58
C ALA A 349 -12.62 -38.01 7.47
N CYS A 350 -13.25 -36.85 7.20
CA CYS A 350 -14.35 -36.75 6.25
C CYS A 350 -14.10 -35.77 5.08
N GLY A 351 -12.98 -34.99 5.09
CA GLY A 351 -12.65 -34.07 4.04
C GLY A 351 -13.38 -32.73 4.08
N ALA A 352 -14.31 -32.52 5.03
CA ALA A 352 -15.03 -31.25 5.17
C ALA A 352 -14.07 -30.10 5.53
N VAL A 353 -14.29 -28.94 4.94
CA VAL A 353 -13.54 -27.70 5.28
C VAL A 353 -14.32 -26.90 6.31
N VAL A 354 -13.66 -26.54 7.41
CA VAL A 354 -14.29 -25.88 8.55
C VAL A 354 -13.54 -24.62 8.97
N PHE A 355 -14.27 -23.65 9.52
CA PHE A 355 -13.74 -22.43 10.11
C PHE A 355 -14.49 -22.06 11.41
N PRO A 356 -13.80 -21.75 12.52
CA PRO A 356 -12.36 -21.95 12.74
C PRO A 356 -11.98 -23.45 12.79
N PRO A 357 -10.73 -23.83 12.45
CA PRO A 357 -10.29 -25.24 12.48
C PRO A 357 -9.92 -25.68 13.89
N GLU A 358 -10.90 -25.71 14.79
CA GLU A 358 -10.71 -26.02 16.21
C GLU A 358 -11.79 -26.97 16.70
N GLY A 359 -11.40 -27.89 17.60
CA GLY A 359 -12.32 -28.84 18.26
C GLY A 359 -12.73 -30.01 17.40
N ALA A 360 -13.95 -30.51 17.57
CA ALA A 360 -14.49 -31.62 16.78
C ALA A 360 -15.01 -31.09 15.43
N CYS A 361 -14.83 -31.88 14.37
CA CYS A 361 -15.41 -31.58 13.08
C CYS A 361 -16.93 -31.49 13.16
N PRO A 362 -17.59 -30.41 12.72
CA PRO A 362 -19.04 -30.26 12.81
C PRO A 362 -19.81 -31.25 11.92
N GLU A 363 -19.18 -31.80 10.89
CA GLU A 363 -19.82 -32.74 9.96
C GLU A 363 -19.77 -34.18 10.44
N CYS A 364 -18.58 -34.69 10.83
CA CYS A 364 -18.45 -36.08 11.25
C CYS A 364 -18.41 -36.26 12.78
N LEU A 365 -18.33 -35.17 13.55
CA LEU A 365 -18.29 -35.13 15.02
C LEU A 365 -17.03 -35.80 15.63
N GLU A 366 -16.06 -36.15 14.82
CA GLU A 366 -14.78 -36.69 15.30
C GLU A 366 -13.82 -35.58 15.73
N LEU A 367 -13.07 -35.85 16.79
CA LEU A 367 -11.95 -34.99 17.20
C LEU A 367 -10.73 -35.35 16.35
N VAL A 368 -10.37 -34.49 15.42
CA VAL A 368 -9.28 -34.72 14.46
C VAL A 368 -8.34 -33.51 14.42
N ASP A 369 -7.15 -33.73 13.91
CA ASP A 369 -6.29 -32.68 13.47
C ASP A 369 -6.74 -32.21 12.08
N PHE A 370 -6.87 -30.88 11.91
CA PHE A 370 -7.23 -30.28 10.63
C PHE A 370 -5.98 -29.96 9.82
N GLU A 371 -6.01 -30.27 8.54
CA GLU A 371 -4.96 -29.83 7.60
C GLU A 371 -5.24 -28.37 7.17
N PRO A 372 -4.26 -27.44 7.24
CA PRO A 372 -4.46 -26.05 6.86
C PRO A 372 -4.88 -25.92 5.39
N VAL A 373 -5.91 -25.11 5.14
CA VAL A 373 -6.40 -24.76 3.80
C VAL A 373 -6.70 -23.27 3.78
N THR A 374 -6.07 -22.53 2.85
CA THR A 374 -6.41 -21.14 2.61
C THR A 374 -7.52 -21.07 1.56
N PRO A 375 -8.68 -20.46 1.86
CA PRO A 375 -9.74 -20.24 0.88
C PRO A 375 -9.30 -19.31 -0.25
N GLU A 376 -10.02 -19.36 -1.36
CA GLU A 376 -9.89 -18.36 -2.41
C GLU A 376 -10.27 -16.95 -1.89
N SER A 377 -9.71 -15.92 -2.49
CA SER A 377 -9.98 -14.53 -2.05
C SER A 377 -11.39 -14.03 -2.42
N THR A 378 -12.04 -14.68 -3.40
CA THR A 378 -13.39 -14.30 -3.86
C THR A 378 -14.44 -15.29 -3.33
N GLY A 379 -15.53 -14.75 -2.80
CA GLY A 379 -16.63 -15.53 -2.27
C GLY A 379 -18.00 -14.92 -2.60
N ILE A 380 -19.05 -15.61 -2.24
CA ILE A 380 -20.45 -15.20 -2.47
C ILE A 380 -21.14 -14.95 -1.14
N VAL A 381 -21.88 -13.85 -1.04
CA VAL A 381 -22.65 -13.49 0.16
C VAL A 381 -23.88 -14.39 0.30
N ASP A 382 -23.95 -15.18 1.39
CA ASP A 382 -25.11 -16.00 1.72
C ASP A 382 -26.12 -15.26 2.62
N ALA A 383 -25.63 -14.37 3.51
CA ALA A 383 -26.48 -13.53 4.34
C ALA A 383 -25.75 -12.22 4.64
N ALA A 384 -26.48 -11.12 4.75
CA ALA A 384 -25.91 -9.81 5.07
C ALA A 384 -26.83 -9.00 5.99
N THR A 385 -26.23 -8.13 6.78
CA THR A 385 -26.90 -7.12 7.60
C THR A 385 -26.08 -5.85 7.63
N THR A 386 -26.71 -4.72 7.98
CA THR A 386 -26.02 -3.43 8.12
C THR A 386 -26.07 -3.00 9.57
N ILE A 387 -24.92 -2.63 10.12
CA ILE A 387 -24.78 -2.03 11.43
C ILE A 387 -24.86 -0.51 11.26
N GLY A 388 -26.00 0.05 11.64
CA GLY A 388 -26.29 1.48 11.56
C GLY A 388 -25.59 2.28 12.65
N GLN A 389 -25.68 3.60 12.55
CA GLN A 389 -25.08 4.53 13.51
C GLN A 389 -25.62 4.27 14.94
N GLY A 390 -24.69 4.18 15.91
CA GLY A 390 -24.98 3.86 17.30
C GLY A 390 -25.22 2.36 17.58
N GLY A 391 -25.15 1.49 16.56
CA GLY A 391 -25.27 0.03 16.73
C GLY A 391 -23.94 -0.71 16.76
N ALA A 392 -22.82 -0.04 16.55
CA ALA A 392 -21.51 -0.67 16.58
C ALA A 392 -21.06 -0.98 18.01
N PRO A 393 -20.43 -2.15 18.24
CA PRO A 393 -19.66 -2.39 19.45
C PRO A 393 -18.57 -1.31 19.64
N PRO A 394 -18.18 -0.99 20.89
CA PRO A 394 -17.26 0.11 21.18
C PRO A 394 -15.93 0.08 20.41
N GLU A 395 -15.37 -1.09 20.15
CA GLU A 395 -14.14 -1.28 19.37
C GLU A 395 -14.26 -0.79 17.91
N PHE A 396 -15.47 -0.78 17.33
CA PHE A 396 -15.74 -0.32 15.97
C PHE A 396 -16.32 1.08 15.90
N ALA A 397 -16.54 1.73 17.06
CA ALA A 397 -17.22 3.04 17.10
C ALA A 397 -16.42 4.14 16.38
N GLU A 398 -15.09 4.16 16.52
CA GLU A 398 -14.22 5.09 15.79
C GLU A 398 -14.32 4.88 14.28
N GLN A 399 -14.22 3.64 13.81
CA GLN A 399 -14.37 3.34 12.40
C GLN A 399 -15.77 3.76 11.89
N GLN A 400 -16.83 3.48 12.65
CA GLN A 400 -18.18 3.90 12.29
C GLN A 400 -18.31 5.43 12.24
N ALA A 401 -17.66 6.16 13.13
CA ALA A 401 -17.66 7.62 13.11
C ALA A 401 -16.98 8.18 11.86
N ARG A 402 -15.93 7.50 11.38
CA ARG A 402 -15.13 7.91 10.21
C ARG A 402 -15.77 7.48 8.87
N GLN A 403 -16.32 6.26 8.80
CA GLN A 403 -16.85 5.66 7.56
C GLN A 403 -18.38 5.62 7.47
N GLY A 404 -19.10 5.73 8.59
CA GLY A 404 -20.55 5.57 8.67
C GLY A 404 -20.96 4.11 8.95
N ALA A 405 -22.17 3.75 8.52
CA ALA A 405 -22.68 2.39 8.65
C ALA A 405 -21.83 1.40 7.84
N PHE A 406 -21.67 0.19 8.36
CA PHE A 406 -20.92 -0.87 7.70
C PHE A 406 -21.71 -2.18 7.64
N GLY A 407 -21.40 -3.01 6.63
CA GLY A 407 -22.00 -4.32 6.46
C GLY A 407 -21.30 -5.39 7.30
N VAL A 408 -22.07 -6.43 7.64
CA VAL A 408 -21.55 -7.73 8.13
C VAL A 408 -22.26 -8.80 7.33
N ALA A 409 -21.50 -9.77 6.82
CA ALA A 409 -22.03 -10.84 6.00
C ALA A 409 -21.52 -12.21 6.44
N ILE A 410 -22.27 -13.24 6.11
CA ILE A 410 -21.76 -14.60 5.99
C ILE A 410 -21.41 -14.78 4.52
N VAL A 411 -20.15 -15.04 4.25
CA VAL A 411 -19.63 -15.22 2.90
C VAL A 411 -19.10 -16.65 2.75
N ARG A 412 -19.45 -17.28 1.66
CA ARG A 412 -19.04 -18.61 1.28
C ARG A 412 -17.91 -18.52 0.27
N PHE A 413 -16.75 -19.04 0.65
CA PHE A 413 -15.53 -19.05 -0.15
C PHE A 413 -15.19 -20.47 -0.61
N PRO A 414 -14.74 -20.67 -1.87
CA PRO A 414 -14.16 -21.93 -2.30
C PRO A 414 -12.90 -22.26 -1.48
N ALA A 415 -12.72 -23.51 -1.08
CA ALA A 415 -11.57 -23.95 -0.28
C ALA A 415 -11.32 -25.45 -0.39
N GLY A 416 -10.12 -25.89 -0.76
CA GLY A 416 -9.66 -27.28 -0.69
C GLY A 416 -10.54 -28.30 -1.45
N GLY A 417 -11.20 -27.89 -2.53
CA GLY A 417 -12.14 -28.72 -3.29
C GLY A 417 -13.57 -28.75 -2.71
N GLY A 418 -13.83 -27.99 -1.65
CA GLY A 418 -15.14 -27.71 -1.04
C GLY A 418 -15.38 -26.21 -0.89
N GLU A 419 -16.15 -25.85 0.10
CA GLU A 419 -16.50 -24.47 0.43
C GLU A 419 -16.47 -24.27 1.95
N VAL A 420 -16.19 -23.03 2.38
CA VAL A 420 -16.27 -22.64 3.79
C VAL A 420 -17.05 -21.34 3.92
N SER A 421 -17.98 -21.29 4.88
CA SER A 421 -18.73 -20.07 5.21
C SER A 421 -18.18 -19.45 6.48
N LEU A 422 -17.91 -18.14 6.43
CA LEU A 422 -17.37 -17.40 7.58
C LEU A 422 -17.97 -15.99 7.69
N PRO A 423 -18.09 -15.47 8.92
CA PRO A 423 -18.55 -14.10 9.12
C PRO A 423 -17.43 -13.12 8.77
N ILE A 424 -17.77 -12.05 8.04
CA ILE A 424 -16.82 -11.03 7.63
C ILE A 424 -17.49 -9.64 7.63
N GLN A 425 -16.74 -8.61 8.03
CA GLN A 425 -17.18 -7.23 7.84
C GLN A 425 -17.09 -6.86 6.36
N VAL A 426 -18.09 -6.12 5.87
CA VAL A 426 -18.16 -5.69 4.47
C VAL A 426 -17.92 -4.19 4.39
N ILE A 427 -17.06 -3.78 3.49
CA ILE A 427 -16.82 -2.37 3.17
C ILE A 427 -18.05 -1.83 2.43
N GLY A 428 -18.66 -0.77 2.97
CA GLY A 428 -19.96 -0.31 2.48
C GLY A 428 -21.10 -1.26 2.89
N GLY A 429 -21.81 -1.81 1.94
CA GLY A 429 -22.90 -2.77 2.13
C GLY A 429 -22.83 -3.90 1.12
N ALA A 430 -23.47 -5.03 1.41
CA ALA A 430 -23.56 -6.14 0.48
C ALA A 430 -24.99 -6.71 0.40
N SER A 431 -25.31 -7.31 -0.73
CA SER A 431 -26.55 -8.02 -0.98
C SER A 431 -26.30 -9.53 -1.07
N VAL A 432 -27.30 -10.33 -0.67
CA VAL A 432 -27.24 -11.79 -0.82
C VAL A 432 -27.05 -12.16 -2.29
N GLY A 433 -26.14 -13.05 -2.59
CA GLY A 433 -25.76 -13.47 -3.94
C GLY A 433 -24.68 -12.60 -4.60
N GLN A 434 -24.26 -11.49 -3.99
CA GLN A 434 -23.20 -10.63 -4.51
C GLN A 434 -21.85 -11.29 -4.32
N ALA A 435 -20.98 -11.17 -5.35
CA ALA A 435 -19.58 -11.53 -5.24
C ALA A 435 -18.82 -10.48 -4.41
N VAL A 436 -17.90 -10.96 -3.58
CA VAL A 436 -17.04 -10.11 -2.75
C VAL A 436 -15.61 -10.65 -2.77
N ARG A 437 -14.64 -9.75 -2.66
CA ARG A 437 -13.22 -10.11 -2.51
C ARG A 437 -12.74 -9.81 -1.08
N ALA A 438 -12.07 -10.75 -0.45
CA ALA A 438 -11.41 -10.53 0.83
C ALA A 438 -10.17 -9.65 0.65
N VAL A 439 -10.08 -8.57 1.42
CA VAL A 439 -9.02 -7.54 1.32
C VAL A 439 -8.42 -7.25 2.70
N PRO A 440 -7.09 -7.01 2.78
CA PRO A 440 -6.45 -6.66 4.04
C PRO A 440 -6.92 -5.29 4.54
N ARG A 441 -7.35 -5.23 5.80
CA ARG A 441 -7.81 -4.00 6.43
C ARG A 441 -7.45 -3.98 7.92
N ARG A 442 -7.38 -2.79 8.49
CA ARG A 442 -7.39 -2.60 9.93
C ARG A 442 -8.81 -2.84 10.43
N ILE A 443 -8.98 -3.75 11.35
CA ILE A 443 -10.30 -4.12 11.90
C ILE A 443 -10.70 -3.14 13.00
N TYR A 444 -9.80 -2.87 13.94
CA TYR A 444 -9.94 -1.87 15.01
C TYR A 444 -8.59 -1.59 15.67
N VAL A 445 -8.53 -0.62 16.58
CA VAL A 445 -7.37 -0.32 17.41
C VAL A 445 -7.73 -0.60 18.85
N GLU A 446 -6.91 -1.36 19.57
CA GLU A 446 -7.07 -1.68 20.98
C GLU A 446 -5.76 -1.42 21.74
N GLU A 447 -5.80 -0.62 22.78
CA GLU A 447 -4.60 -0.21 23.54
C GLU A 447 -3.49 0.34 22.62
N ASP A 448 -3.86 1.20 21.67
CA ASP A 448 -3.00 1.79 20.63
C ASP A 448 -2.35 0.78 19.67
N VAL A 449 -2.74 -0.50 19.72
CA VAL A 449 -2.25 -1.54 18.84
C VAL A 449 -3.26 -1.83 17.72
N PRO A 450 -2.94 -1.56 16.45
CA PRO A 450 -3.80 -1.90 15.32
C PRO A 450 -4.02 -3.40 15.20
N ARG A 451 -5.27 -3.81 15.09
CA ARG A 451 -5.70 -5.19 14.83
C ARG A 451 -6.07 -5.31 13.36
N TYR A 452 -5.31 -6.10 12.65
CA TYR A 452 -5.49 -6.33 11.22
C TYR A 452 -6.21 -7.64 10.93
N GLY A 453 -6.92 -7.69 9.82
CA GLY A 453 -7.63 -8.87 9.33
C GLY A 453 -8.13 -8.65 7.91
N LEU A 454 -9.04 -9.50 7.46
CA LEU A 454 -9.67 -9.35 6.16
C LEU A 454 -11.08 -8.76 6.30
N LYS A 455 -11.47 -7.91 5.33
CA LYS A 455 -12.82 -7.45 5.11
C LYS A 455 -13.27 -7.83 3.69
N ALA A 456 -14.55 -7.90 3.46
CA ALA A 456 -15.10 -8.16 2.14
C ALA A 456 -15.33 -6.85 1.39
N LEU A 457 -14.78 -6.75 0.19
CA LEU A 457 -15.00 -5.66 -0.76
C LEU A 457 -15.98 -6.17 -1.82
N PRO A 458 -17.16 -5.57 -1.99
CA PRO A 458 -18.09 -5.89 -3.07
C PRO A 458 -17.46 -5.72 -4.46
N GLN A 459 -17.80 -6.67 -5.37
CA GLN A 459 -17.38 -6.64 -6.77
C GLN A 459 -18.55 -6.26 -7.68
#